data_4c6879b43ecc97b22563486b8ce8efe4
#
_entry.id   4c6879b43ecc97b22563486b8ce8efe4
#
_cell.length_a   1.000
_cell.length_b   1.000
_cell.length_c   1.000
_cell.angle_alpha   90.00
_cell.angle_beta   90.00
_cell.angle_gamma   90.00
#
_symmetry.space_group_name_H-M   'P 1'
#
loop_
_entity.id
_entity.type
_entity.pdbx_description
1 polymer ?
#
loop_
_entity_poly.entity_id
_entity_poly.type
_entity_poly.pdbx_seq_one_letter_code
_entity_poly.pdbx_strand_id
1 'polypeptide(L)'
;MGDELKIKIHSFTLDCRDPHALADFYAKLLNWKSKSLGEDWACVYATGNSKEASPCILFQRNLDYVPPVWPETDGAQQQMAHLDFDVNDLEKAVEHAIKCG
;
A
#
# COMPACT_ATOMS: atom_id res chain seq x y z
N MET A 1 -7.77 34.37 -17.46
CA MET A 1 -7.63 33.31 -16.61
C MET A 1 -7.96 32.00 -17.24
N GLY A 2 -7.09 31.26 -17.67
CA GLY A 2 -7.32 29.95 -18.21
C GLY A 2 -7.41 28.92 -17.09
N ASP A 3 -7.91 27.79 -17.42
CA ASP A 3 -7.88 26.65 -16.51
C ASP A 3 -6.45 26.15 -16.43
N GLU A 4 -5.93 26.11 -15.24
CA GLU A 4 -4.61 25.51 -15.04
C GLU A 4 -4.76 24.00 -15.11
N LEU A 5 -3.85 23.37 -15.83
CA LEU A 5 -3.75 21.93 -15.82
C LEU A 5 -3.28 21.50 -14.45
N LYS A 6 -4.03 20.59 -13.81
CA LYS A 6 -3.68 20.04 -12.52
C LYS A 6 -3.54 18.53 -12.67
N ILE A 7 -2.42 18.01 -12.21
CA ILE A 7 -2.17 16.57 -12.25
C ILE A 7 -1.77 16.15 -10.86
N LYS A 8 -2.43 15.14 -10.34
CA LYS A 8 -2.08 14.57 -9.05
C LYS A 8 -2.24 13.06 -9.09
N ILE A 9 -1.53 12.39 -8.22
CA ILE A 9 -1.62 10.94 -8.12
C ILE A 9 -2.91 10.61 -7.37
N HIS A 10 -3.81 9.88 -8.02
CA HIS A 10 -5.04 9.41 -7.39
C HIS A 10 -4.74 8.20 -6.49
N SER A 11 -4.00 7.26 -7.03
CA SER A 11 -3.73 6.01 -6.35
C SER A 11 -2.52 5.33 -6.98
N PHE A 12 -2.00 4.35 -6.29
CA PHE A 12 -1.09 3.39 -6.89
C PHE A 12 -1.53 1.99 -6.47
N THR A 13 -1.21 1.02 -7.31
CA THR A 13 -1.71 -0.34 -7.17
C THR A 13 -0.55 -1.30 -6.96
N LEU A 14 -0.69 -2.16 -5.97
CA LEU A 14 0.28 -3.22 -5.69
C LEU A 14 -0.35 -4.56 -6.03
N ASP A 15 0.40 -5.39 -6.74
CA ASP A 15 0.00 -6.76 -7.00
C ASP A 15 0.26 -7.61 -5.76
N CYS A 16 -0.60 -8.59 -5.53
CA CYS A 16 -0.49 -9.49 -4.38
C CYS A 16 -1.33 -10.73 -4.60
N ARG A 17 -1.21 -11.70 -3.70
CA ARG A 17 -2.04 -12.89 -3.76
C ARG A 17 -3.39 -12.69 -3.12
N ASP A 18 -3.44 -11.99 -2.00
CA ASP A 18 -4.66 -11.77 -1.23
C ASP A 18 -4.83 -10.28 -0.96
N PRO A 19 -5.57 -9.58 -1.82
CA PRO A 19 -5.72 -8.13 -1.67
C PRO A 19 -6.45 -7.72 -0.39
N HIS A 20 -7.37 -8.53 0.11
CA HIS A 20 -8.11 -8.19 1.32
C HIS A 20 -7.23 -8.30 2.56
N ALA A 21 -6.43 -9.35 2.65
CA ALA A 21 -5.50 -9.51 3.76
C ALA A 21 -4.44 -8.41 3.76
N LEU A 22 -3.94 -8.07 2.59
CA LEU A 22 -2.92 -7.02 2.48
C LEU A 22 -3.50 -5.65 2.81
N ALA A 23 -4.73 -5.37 2.36
CA ALA A 23 -5.42 -4.13 2.71
C ALA A 23 -5.63 -4.02 4.21
N ASP A 24 -6.03 -5.10 4.87
CA ASP A 24 -6.20 -5.11 6.33
C ASP A 24 -4.89 -4.81 7.05
N PHE A 25 -3.80 -5.38 6.59
CA PHE A 25 -2.49 -5.11 7.15
C PHE A 25 -2.15 -3.61 7.08
N TYR A 26 -2.27 -3.02 5.89
CA TYR A 26 -1.94 -1.61 5.73
C TYR A 26 -2.91 -0.68 6.45
N ALA A 27 -4.19 -1.05 6.53
CA ALA A 27 -5.16 -0.28 7.28
C ALA A 27 -4.77 -0.19 8.76
N LYS A 28 -4.35 -1.31 9.34
CA LYS A 28 -3.90 -1.34 10.74
C LYS A 28 -2.59 -0.61 10.92
N LEU A 29 -1.65 -0.81 10.00
CA LEU A 29 -0.33 -0.18 10.06
C LEU A 29 -0.44 1.33 10.05
N LEU A 30 -1.24 1.88 9.14
CA LEU A 30 -1.36 3.31 8.88
C LEU A 30 -2.51 3.97 9.64
N ASN A 31 -3.32 3.19 10.33
CA ASN A 31 -4.57 3.67 10.93
C ASN A 31 -5.48 4.30 9.88
N TRP A 32 -5.57 3.65 8.74
CA TRP A 32 -6.43 4.04 7.62
C TRP A 32 -7.62 3.11 7.56
N LYS A 33 -8.55 3.40 6.67
CA LYS A 33 -9.68 2.53 6.41
C LYS A 33 -9.41 1.66 5.19
N SER A 34 -9.97 0.46 5.21
CA SER A 34 -9.93 -0.44 4.07
C SER A 34 -11.32 -0.62 3.48
N LYS A 35 -11.36 -0.97 2.21
CA LYS A 35 -12.60 -1.24 1.51
C LYS A 35 -12.39 -2.36 0.50
N SER A 36 -13.32 -3.31 0.48
CA SER A 36 -13.33 -4.33 -0.56
C SER A 36 -13.91 -3.73 -1.85
N LEU A 37 -13.25 -4.00 -2.95
CA LEU A 37 -13.71 -3.58 -4.29
C LEU A 37 -14.05 -4.81 -5.13
N GLY A 38 -14.42 -5.91 -4.50
CA GLY A 38 -14.72 -7.19 -5.14
C GLY A 38 -13.75 -8.27 -4.69
N GLU A 39 -13.79 -9.41 -5.35
CA GLU A 39 -12.93 -10.54 -4.99
C GLU A 39 -11.45 -10.27 -5.24
N ASP A 40 -11.14 -9.54 -6.29
CA ASP A 40 -9.78 -9.38 -6.80
C ASP A 40 -9.16 -8.03 -6.46
N TRP A 41 -9.89 -7.16 -5.78
CA TRP A 41 -9.44 -5.81 -5.50
C TRP A 41 -9.82 -5.34 -4.10
N ALA A 42 -8.95 -4.59 -3.48
CA ALA A 42 -9.22 -3.88 -2.24
C ALA A 42 -8.43 -2.59 -2.24
N CYS A 43 -8.77 -1.70 -1.32
CA CYS A 43 -8.01 -0.45 -1.18
C CYS A 43 -7.93 -0.04 0.28
N VAL A 44 -6.97 0.84 0.56
CA VAL A 44 -6.88 1.58 1.83
C VAL A 44 -6.79 3.06 1.53
N TYR A 45 -7.33 3.86 2.41
CA TYR A 45 -7.35 5.31 2.24
C TYR A 45 -7.32 6.01 3.58
N ALA A 46 -6.74 7.22 3.56
CA ALA A 46 -6.67 8.04 4.75
C ALA A 46 -8.06 8.56 5.13
N THR A 47 -8.27 8.76 6.41
CA THR A 47 -9.53 9.28 6.95
C THR A 47 -9.37 10.71 7.45
N GLY A 48 -10.50 11.34 7.74
CA GLY A 48 -10.51 12.70 8.25
C GLY A 48 -10.49 13.75 7.15
N ASN A 49 -9.95 14.90 7.47
CA ASN A 49 -9.97 16.06 6.57
C ASN A 49 -8.89 16.02 5.49
N SER A 50 -8.19 14.93 5.37
CA SER A 50 -7.04 14.84 4.50
C SER A 50 -7.32 14.11 3.19
N LYS A 51 -8.51 14.30 2.63
CA LYS A 51 -8.90 13.68 1.36
C LYS A 51 -7.91 13.93 0.23
N GLU A 52 -7.23 15.06 0.30
CA GLU A 52 -6.28 15.44 -0.73
C GLU A 52 -4.84 15.21 -0.33
N ALA A 53 -4.60 14.77 0.90
CA ALA A 53 -3.26 14.68 1.45
C ALA A 53 -2.49 13.46 0.97
N SER A 54 -3.17 12.37 0.65
CA SER A 54 -2.50 11.12 0.28
C SER A 54 -3.31 10.37 -0.76
N PRO A 55 -2.65 9.79 -1.75
CA PRO A 55 -3.33 8.89 -2.67
C PRO A 55 -3.76 7.61 -1.94
N CYS A 56 -4.80 6.97 -2.42
CA CYS A 56 -5.14 5.65 -1.92
C CYS A 56 -4.17 4.60 -2.45
N ILE A 57 -4.08 3.49 -1.74
CA ILE A 57 -3.33 2.34 -2.18
C ILE A 57 -4.33 1.26 -2.54
N LEU A 58 -4.25 0.75 -3.76
CA LEU A 58 -5.07 -0.34 -4.23
C LEU A 58 -4.26 -1.63 -4.22
N PHE A 59 -4.95 -2.73 -4.03
CA PHE A 59 -4.34 -4.06 -4.03
C PHE A 59 -5.10 -4.91 -5.03
N GLN A 60 -4.36 -5.48 -5.96
CA GLN A 60 -4.92 -6.27 -7.06
C GLN A 60 -4.43 -7.70 -6.94
N ARG A 61 -5.36 -8.65 -6.99
CA ARG A 61 -4.98 -10.06 -7.03
C ARG A 61 -4.27 -10.36 -8.33
N ASN A 62 -3.11 -10.97 -8.21
CA ASN A 62 -2.36 -11.49 -9.35
C ASN A 62 -2.05 -12.95 -9.04
N LEU A 63 -2.64 -13.87 -9.79
CA LEU A 63 -2.47 -15.30 -9.56
C LEU A 63 -1.04 -15.75 -9.82
N ASP A 64 -0.31 -14.99 -10.63
CA ASP A 64 1.09 -15.28 -10.96
C ASP A 64 2.07 -14.51 -10.07
N TYR A 65 1.55 -13.88 -9.00
CA TYR A 65 2.39 -13.09 -8.13
C TYR A 65 3.49 -13.93 -7.49
N VAL A 66 4.71 -13.42 -7.60
CA VAL A 66 5.90 -13.99 -6.96
C VAL A 66 6.45 -12.92 -6.02
N PRO A 67 6.55 -13.20 -4.71
CA PRO A 67 7.13 -12.25 -3.78
C PRO A 67 8.56 -11.89 -4.17
N PRO A 68 8.93 -10.61 -4.10
CA PRO A 68 10.30 -10.21 -4.37
C PRO A 68 11.25 -10.72 -3.31
N VAL A 69 12.50 -10.96 -3.72
CA VAL A 69 13.57 -11.39 -2.81
C VAL A 69 14.47 -10.19 -2.56
N TRP A 70 14.68 -9.88 -1.29
CA TRP A 70 15.54 -8.79 -0.87
C TRP A 70 16.42 -9.26 0.29
N PRO A 71 17.73 -9.05 0.26
CA PRO A 71 18.53 -8.48 -0.84
C PRO A 71 18.47 -9.31 -2.12
N GLU A 72 18.75 -8.69 -3.24
CA GLU A 72 18.65 -9.32 -4.55
C GLU A 72 19.48 -10.58 -4.66
N THR A 73 18.90 -11.57 -5.32
CA THR A 73 19.55 -12.85 -5.61
C THR A 73 19.33 -13.16 -7.10
N ASP A 74 20.38 -13.60 -7.78
CA ASP A 74 20.30 -13.92 -9.19
C ASP A 74 19.21 -14.97 -9.45
N GLY A 75 18.40 -14.72 -10.46
CA GLY A 75 17.32 -15.63 -10.85
C GLY A 75 16.07 -15.57 -9.98
N ALA A 76 16.09 -14.80 -8.88
CA ALA A 76 14.93 -14.61 -8.05
C ALA A 76 14.14 -13.35 -8.48
N GLN A 77 12.90 -13.26 -8.04
CA GLN A 77 12.06 -12.11 -8.36
C GLN A 77 12.66 -10.83 -7.78
N GLN A 78 12.86 -9.84 -8.64
CA GLN A 78 13.36 -8.54 -8.22
C GLN A 78 12.28 -7.74 -7.51
N GLN A 79 12.71 -6.89 -6.60
CA GLN A 79 11.84 -5.89 -6.00
C GLN A 79 11.61 -4.77 -7.04
N MET A 80 10.37 -4.63 -7.49
CA MET A 80 10.02 -3.66 -8.53
C MET A 80 9.58 -2.32 -7.95
N ALA A 81 9.07 -2.32 -6.74
CA ALA A 81 8.62 -1.13 -6.04
C ALA A 81 8.66 -1.40 -4.55
N HIS A 82 8.75 -0.33 -3.78
CA HIS A 82 8.67 -0.43 -2.33
C HIS A 82 8.07 0.85 -1.75
N LEU A 83 7.64 0.77 -0.50
CA LEU A 83 7.12 1.92 0.23
C LEU A 83 8.09 2.27 1.35
N ASP A 84 8.34 3.54 1.50
CA ASP A 84 9.14 4.07 2.59
C ASP A 84 8.22 4.87 3.51
N PHE A 85 8.42 4.70 4.81
CA PHE A 85 7.61 5.38 5.81
C PHE A 85 8.50 6.23 6.71
N ASP A 86 8.08 7.45 6.93
CA ASP A 86 8.69 8.26 7.99
C ASP A 86 8.03 7.91 9.31
N VAL A 87 8.83 7.67 10.32
CA VAL A 87 8.33 7.35 11.66
C VAL A 87 9.06 8.20 12.70
N ASN A 88 8.39 8.50 13.79
CA ASN A 88 8.98 9.27 14.88
C ASN A 88 9.72 8.41 15.90
N ASP A 89 9.49 7.10 15.88
CA ASP A 89 10.14 6.15 16.79
C ASP A 89 10.25 4.81 16.07
N LEU A 90 11.46 4.49 15.63
CA LEU A 90 11.68 3.30 14.81
C LEU A 90 11.34 2.01 15.55
N GLU A 91 11.76 1.88 16.80
CA GLU A 91 11.51 0.66 17.57
C GLU A 91 10.02 0.41 17.75
N LYS A 92 9.28 1.44 18.12
CA LYS A 92 7.83 1.32 18.29
C LYS A 92 7.13 1.05 16.96
N ALA A 93 7.62 1.64 15.88
CA ALA A 93 7.05 1.40 14.55
C ALA A 93 7.24 -0.06 14.12
N VAL A 94 8.41 -0.63 14.37
CA VAL A 94 8.67 -2.04 14.07
C VAL A 94 7.77 -2.95 14.89
N GLU A 95 7.64 -2.70 16.18
CA GLU A 95 6.75 -3.48 17.05
C GLU A 95 5.29 -3.41 16.56
N HIS A 96 4.85 -2.21 16.18
CA HIS A 96 3.52 -2.01 15.65
C HIS A 96 3.30 -2.81 14.36
N ALA A 97 4.25 -2.76 13.44
CA ALA A 97 4.15 -3.48 12.17
C ALA A 97 4.06 -5.00 12.40
N ILE A 98 4.83 -5.51 13.34
CA ILE A 98 4.79 -6.94 13.69
C ILE A 98 3.41 -7.33 14.23
N LYS A 99 2.80 -6.49 15.05
CA LYS A 99 1.45 -6.74 15.59
C LYS A 99 0.37 -6.70 14.51
N CYS A 100 0.58 -5.94 13.46
CA CYS A 100 -0.41 -5.83 12.39
C CYS A 100 -0.44 -7.05 11.46
N GLY A 101 0.64 -7.79 11.40
CA GLY A 101 0.67 -9.02 10.58
C GLY A 101 1.87 -9.22 9.68
#